data_6d952cddb34a5de54c7ebd7339033d1c
#
_entry.id   6d952cddb34a5de54c7ebd7339033d1c
#
_cell.length_a   1.000
_cell.length_b   1.000
_cell.length_c   1.000
_cell.angle_alpha   90.00
_cell.angle_beta   90.00
_cell.angle_gamma   90.00
#
_symmetry.space_group_name_H-M   'P 1'
#
loop_
_entity.id
_entity.type
_entity.pdbx_description
1 polymer ?
#
loop_
_entity_poly.entity_id
_entity_poly.type
_entity_poly.pdbx_seq_one_letter_code
_entity_poly.pdbx_strand_id
1 'polypeptide(L)'
;VAAFTEPDKGTVVGYSLYNSLKLTTQVAKTVEVFSSEIEQRTKNISNVLLQFCNLVYTPEVKGMIHMLEVLQNFGEIQDLNYHQFITFCEKFAQEYDGKVFEQVLQKMRYQKKTISFLRNILNHYGVENNLNNETAYAS
;
A
#
# COMPACT_ATOMS: atom_id res chain seq x y z
N VAL A 1 18.35 3.11 1.70
CA VAL A 1 16.99 2.84 1.23
C VAL A 1 16.81 3.22 -0.23
N ALA A 2 17.38 4.36 -0.65
CA ALA A 2 17.23 4.81 -2.04
C ALA A 2 17.71 3.79 -3.07
N ALA A 3 18.72 2.99 -2.74
CA ALA A 3 19.23 1.96 -3.64
C ALA A 3 18.17 0.91 -3.98
N PHE A 4 17.17 0.73 -3.12
CA PHE A 4 16.13 -0.28 -3.30
C PHE A 4 14.79 0.31 -3.73
N THR A 5 14.65 1.62 -3.76
CA THR A 5 13.38 2.27 -4.08
C THR A 5 13.45 3.16 -5.32
N GLU A 6 14.61 3.66 -5.70
CA GLU A 6 14.73 4.60 -6.81
C GLU A 6 15.66 4.09 -7.90
N PRO A 7 15.37 4.39 -9.17
CA PRO A 7 14.09 4.86 -9.70
C PRO A 7 13.17 3.67 -9.93
N ASP A 8 11.92 3.73 -9.50
CA ASP A 8 10.89 2.72 -9.75
C ASP A 8 11.24 1.30 -9.28
N LYS A 9 12.17 1.17 -8.31
CA LYS A 9 12.67 -0.12 -7.84
C LYS A 9 11.95 -0.65 -6.61
N GLY A 10 11.23 0.19 -5.91
CA GLY A 10 10.55 -0.23 -4.70
C GLY A 10 9.82 0.90 -4.00
N THR A 11 9.25 0.60 -2.85
CA THR A 11 8.55 1.60 -2.04
C THR A 11 8.61 1.24 -0.56
N VAL A 12 8.63 2.27 0.28
CA VAL A 12 8.61 2.12 1.74
C VAL A 12 7.18 1.89 2.18
N VAL A 13 6.98 0.94 3.10
CA VAL A 13 5.67 0.62 3.67
C VAL A 13 5.77 0.59 5.20
N GLY A 14 4.73 0.10 5.89
CA GLY A 14 4.71 0.02 7.34
C GLY A 14 4.64 1.39 8.02
N TYR A 15 5.08 1.46 9.28
CA TYR A 15 4.98 2.71 10.05
C TYR A 15 5.75 3.87 9.43
N SER A 16 6.86 3.61 8.73
CA SER A 16 7.56 4.67 8.03
C SER A 16 6.68 5.33 6.98
N LEU A 17 5.90 4.52 6.26
CA LEU A 17 4.90 5.04 5.32
C LEU A 17 3.81 5.81 6.05
N TYR A 18 3.21 5.20 7.10
CA TYR A 18 2.10 5.82 7.81
C TYR A 18 2.51 7.16 8.42
N ASN A 19 3.74 7.21 8.93
CA ASN A 19 4.29 8.44 9.49
C ASN A 19 4.48 9.51 8.40
N SER A 20 5.00 9.12 7.24
CA SER A 20 5.21 10.04 6.12
C SER A 20 3.89 10.59 5.57
N LEU A 21 2.82 9.83 5.67
CA LEU A 21 1.48 10.26 5.28
C LEU A 21 0.78 11.05 6.39
N LYS A 22 1.45 11.23 7.52
CA LYS A 22 0.91 11.94 8.70
C LYS A 22 -0.31 11.26 9.29
N LEU A 23 -0.44 9.95 9.08
CA LEU A 23 -1.53 9.17 9.66
C LEU A 23 -1.28 8.86 11.12
N THR A 24 -0.04 8.89 11.55
CA THR A 24 0.34 8.61 12.94
C THR A 24 1.62 9.34 13.30
N THR A 25 1.82 9.59 14.59
CA THR A 25 3.08 10.12 15.12
C THR A 25 4.02 9.00 15.58
N GLN A 26 3.56 7.75 15.56
CA GLN A 26 4.40 6.62 15.94
C GLN A 26 5.57 6.50 14.98
N VAL A 27 6.74 6.20 15.52
CA VAL A 27 7.98 6.09 14.72
C VAL A 27 8.33 4.62 14.55
N ALA A 28 8.69 4.25 13.33
CA ALA A 28 9.06 2.88 13.03
C ALA A 28 10.45 2.56 13.59
N LYS A 29 10.57 1.38 14.22
CA LYS A 29 11.88 0.85 14.64
C LYS A 29 12.57 0.18 13.45
N THR A 30 11.78 -0.43 12.56
CA THR A 30 12.26 -1.08 11.36
C THR A 30 11.62 -0.43 10.16
N VAL A 31 12.43 -0.10 9.17
CA VAL A 31 11.92 0.43 7.90
C VAL A 31 11.62 -0.76 7.00
N GLU A 32 10.36 -0.88 6.58
CA GLU A 32 9.92 -1.97 5.70
C GLU A 32 9.85 -1.46 4.27
N VAL A 33 10.41 -2.24 3.35
CA VAL A 33 10.51 -1.85 1.93
C VAL A 33 10.12 -3.03 1.05
N PHE A 34 9.25 -2.79 0.09
CA PHE A 34 9.05 -3.71 -1.02
C PHE A 34 9.96 -3.29 -2.15
N SER A 35 10.70 -4.25 -2.73
CA SER A 35 11.66 -3.94 -3.77
C SER A 35 11.78 -5.09 -4.77
N SER A 36 12.06 -4.73 -6.02
CA SER A 36 12.40 -5.69 -7.07
C SER A 36 13.90 -5.97 -7.14
N GLU A 37 14.70 -5.29 -6.30
CA GLU A 37 16.16 -5.28 -6.40
C GLU A 37 16.87 -6.15 -5.36
N ILE A 38 16.20 -7.19 -4.86
CA ILE A 38 16.83 -8.16 -3.97
C ILE A 38 16.66 -9.55 -4.55
N GLU A 39 17.59 -10.46 -4.24
CA GLU A 39 17.57 -11.83 -4.74
C GLU A 39 16.77 -12.76 -3.85
N GLN A 40 16.75 -12.51 -2.56
CA GLN A 40 15.99 -13.30 -1.59
C GLN A 40 14.56 -12.77 -1.48
N ARG A 41 13.65 -13.60 -0.99
CA ARG A 41 12.28 -13.16 -0.72
C ARG A 41 12.25 -12.10 0.37
N THR A 42 13.13 -12.22 1.36
CA THR A 42 13.29 -11.21 2.41
C THR A 42 14.77 -11.02 2.69
N LYS A 43 15.13 -9.83 3.12
CA LYS A 43 16.51 -9.51 3.46
C LYS A 43 16.51 -8.44 4.53
N ASN A 44 17.31 -8.63 5.58
CA ASN A 44 17.51 -7.63 6.62
C ASN A 44 18.88 -6.99 6.46
N ILE A 45 18.91 -5.67 6.39
CA ILE A 45 20.15 -4.90 6.37
C ILE A 45 19.98 -3.83 7.44
N SER A 46 20.73 -3.96 8.56
CA SER A 46 20.61 -3.06 9.69
C SER A 46 19.16 -3.03 10.18
N ASN A 47 18.51 -1.88 10.20
CA ASN A 47 17.11 -1.75 10.63
C ASN A 47 16.14 -1.66 9.44
N VAL A 48 16.56 -2.20 8.28
CA VAL A 48 15.72 -2.20 7.08
C VAL A 48 15.33 -3.64 6.75
N LEU A 49 14.02 -3.90 6.66
CA LEU A 49 13.48 -5.18 6.22
C LEU A 49 13.05 -5.03 4.76
N LEU A 50 13.71 -5.76 3.88
CA LEU A 50 13.39 -5.76 2.46
C LEU A 50 12.58 -7.00 2.11
N GLN A 51 11.51 -6.80 1.36
CA GLN A 51 10.68 -7.89 0.86
C GLN A 51 10.64 -7.80 -0.65
N PHE A 52 10.90 -8.92 -1.32
CA PHE A 52 10.90 -8.96 -2.77
C PHE A 52 9.48 -8.90 -3.33
N CYS A 53 9.27 -8.01 -4.28
CA CYS A 53 8.08 -8.04 -5.11
C CYS A 53 8.45 -7.51 -6.49
N ASN A 54 8.22 -8.34 -7.50
CA ASN A 54 8.64 -8.05 -8.87
C ASN A 54 7.62 -7.15 -9.56
N LEU A 55 7.73 -5.86 -9.30
CA LEU A 55 6.90 -4.82 -9.90
C LEU A 55 7.79 -3.70 -10.39
N VAL A 56 7.31 -2.95 -11.38
CA VAL A 56 7.90 -1.64 -11.70
C VAL A 56 7.14 -0.62 -10.86
N TYR A 57 7.83 0.00 -9.93
CA TYR A 57 7.22 0.86 -8.91
C TYR A 57 7.07 2.29 -9.43
N THR A 58 6.19 2.47 -10.40
CA THR A 58 5.82 3.80 -10.88
C THR A 58 5.11 4.57 -9.76
N PRO A 59 4.99 5.89 -9.85
CA PRO A 59 4.23 6.65 -8.84
C PRO A 59 2.81 6.11 -8.65
N GLU A 60 2.14 5.69 -9.72
CA GLU A 60 0.79 5.13 -9.65
C GLU A 60 0.77 3.81 -8.91
N VAL A 61 1.74 2.93 -9.18
CA VAL A 61 1.85 1.65 -8.48
C VAL A 61 2.16 1.88 -7.01
N LYS A 62 3.07 2.78 -6.69
CA LYS A 62 3.38 3.11 -5.29
C LYS A 62 2.14 3.60 -4.55
N GLY A 63 1.37 4.49 -5.17
CA GLY A 63 0.15 5.02 -4.56
C GLY A 63 -0.86 3.93 -4.27
N MET A 64 -1.03 2.98 -5.19
CA MET A 64 -1.94 1.86 -4.99
C MET A 64 -1.48 0.97 -3.83
N ILE A 65 -0.18 0.66 -3.78
CA ILE A 65 0.38 -0.15 -2.70
C ILE A 65 0.20 0.57 -1.36
N HIS A 66 0.47 1.87 -1.31
CA HIS A 66 0.31 2.66 -0.08
C HIS A 66 -1.12 2.56 0.44
N MET A 67 -2.10 2.71 -0.45
CA MET A 67 -3.50 2.62 -0.06
C MET A 67 -3.83 1.24 0.49
N LEU A 68 -3.45 0.18 -0.23
CA LEU A 68 -3.76 -1.19 0.18
C LEU A 68 -3.08 -1.54 1.50
N GLU A 69 -1.83 -1.08 1.71
CA GLU A 69 -1.12 -1.32 2.96
C GLU A 69 -1.77 -0.59 4.13
N VAL A 70 -2.20 0.64 3.93
CA VAL A 70 -2.91 1.39 4.97
C VAL A 70 -4.21 0.69 5.34
N LEU A 71 -4.99 0.27 4.35
CA LEU A 71 -6.27 -0.39 4.62
C LEU A 71 -6.08 -1.76 5.25
N GLN A 72 -5.08 -2.53 4.81
CA GLN A 72 -4.82 -3.86 5.35
C GLN A 72 -4.47 -3.78 6.83
N ASN A 73 -3.71 -2.79 7.23
CA ASN A 73 -3.19 -2.65 8.58
C ASN A 73 -3.92 -1.57 9.38
N PHE A 74 -5.07 -1.12 8.89
CA PHE A 74 -5.81 0.00 9.47
C PHE A 74 -6.03 -0.16 10.97
N GLY A 75 -6.48 -1.32 11.41
CA GLY A 75 -6.78 -1.56 12.82
C GLY A 75 -5.54 -1.63 13.71
N GLU A 76 -4.35 -1.73 13.13
CA GLU A 76 -3.09 -1.85 13.87
C GLU A 76 -2.31 -0.55 13.93
N ILE A 77 -2.77 0.49 13.22
CA ILE A 77 -2.09 1.78 13.25
C ILE A 77 -2.45 2.50 14.53
N GLN A 78 -1.47 2.64 15.42
CA GLN A 78 -1.69 3.29 16.71
C GLN A 78 -1.75 4.81 16.54
N ASP A 79 -2.60 5.43 17.35
CA ASP A 79 -2.77 6.89 17.35
C ASP A 79 -3.10 7.43 15.97
N LEU A 80 -3.99 6.73 15.25
CA LEU A 80 -4.38 7.12 13.90
C LEU A 80 -5.05 8.48 13.89
N ASN A 81 -4.56 9.34 13.02
CA ASN A 81 -5.18 10.64 12.76
C ASN A 81 -6.31 10.45 11.74
N TYR A 82 -7.54 10.39 12.22
CA TYR A 82 -8.68 10.11 11.34
C TYR A 82 -8.92 11.18 10.29
N HIS A 83 -8.67 12.44 10.62
CA HIS A 83 -8.82 13.52 9.64
C HIS A 83 -7.85 13.32 8.46
N GLN A 84 -6.59 13.03 8.77
CA GLN A 84 -5.59 12.76 7.73
C GLN A 84 -5.95 11.51 6.93
N PHE A 85 -6.48 10.48 7.60
CA PHE A 85 -6.91 9.26 6.92
C PHE A 85 -8.02 9.57 5.92
N ILE A 86 -9.03 10.33 6.32
CA ILE A 86 -10.15 10.68 5.43
C ILE A 86 -9.64 11.47 4.22
N THR A 87 -8.75 12.44 4.47
CA THR A 87 -8.15 13.23 3.38
C THR A 87 -7.38 12.34 2.41
N PHE A 88 -6.63 11.39 2.97
CA PHE A 88 -5.88 10.43 2.17
C PHE A 88 -6.80 9.58 1.30
N CYS A 89 -7.89 9.07 1.88
CA CYS A 89 -8.88 8.26 1.14
C CYS A 89 -9.53 9.05 0.02
N GLU A 90 -9.92 10.28 0.29
CA GLU A 90 -10.58 11.12 -0.71
C GLU A 90 -9.66 11.38 -1.89
N LYS A 91 -8.41 11.73 -1.61
CA LYS A 91 -7.44 11.96 -2.66
C LYS A 91 -7.20 10.71 -3.49
N PHE A 92 -7.04 9.57 -2.82
CA PHE A 92 -6.84 8.31 -3.52
C PHE A 92 -8.02 7.97 -4.42
N ALA A 93 -9.24 8.16 -3.93
CA ALA A 93 -10.43 7.84 -4.71
C ALA A 93 -10.49 8.63 -6.01
N GLN A 94 -10.05 9.89 -5.98
CA GLN A 94 -10.02 10.73 -7.18
C GLN A 94 -8.99 10.26 -8.20
N GLU A 95 -7.97 9.54 -7.75
CA GLU A 95 -6.85 9.09 -8.60
C GLU A 95 -6.92 7.59 -8.89
N TYR A 96 -7.98 6.91 -8.45
CA TYR A 96 -8.08 5.47 -8.60
C TYR A 96 -8.01 5.04 -10.07
N ASP A 97 -7.21 4.02 -10.33
CA ASP A 97 -7.07 3.42 -11.66
C ASP A 97 -7.17 1.90 -11.52
N GLY A 98 -8.23 1.33 -12.09
CA GLY A 98 -8.47 -0.12 -12.00
C GLY A 98 -7.41 -0.96 -12.67
N LYS A 99 -6.73 -0.43 -13.69
CA LYS A 99 -5.64 -1.16 -14.36
C LYS A 99 -4.44 -1.28 -13.45
N VAL A 100 -4.12 -0.22 -12.71
CA VAL A 100 -3.03 -0.24 -11.74
C VAL A 100 -3.37 -1.20 -10.61
N PHE A 101 -4.64 -1.19 -10.15
CA PHE A 101 -5.10 -2.14 -9.14
C PHE A 101 -4.87 -3.58 -9.59
N GLU A 102 -5.28 -3.93 -10.81
CA GLU A 102 -5.08 -5.28 -11.34
C GLU A 102 -3.61 -5.64 -11.43
N GLN A 103 -2.79 -4.69 -11.87
CA GLN A 103 -1.35 -4.90 -11.98
C GLN A 103 -0.73 -5.24 -10.63
N VAL A 104 -1.12 -4.53 -9.58
CA VAL A 104 -0.61 -4.78 -8.24
C VAL A 104 -1.11 -6.13 -7.72
N LEU A 105 -2.38 -6.43 -7.91
CA LEU A 105 -2.98 -7.68 -7.41
C LEU A 105 -2.45 -8.93 -8.10
N GLN A 106 -1.84 -8.80 -9.27
CA GLN A 106 -1.17 -9.92 -9.92
C GLN A 106 0.09 -10.35 -9.17
N LYS A 107 0.68 -9.45 -8.42
CA LYS A 107 1.96 -9.69 -7.75
C LYS A 107 1.87 -9.70 -6.23
N MET A 108 0.84 -9.07 -5.68
CA MET A 108 0.68 -8.93 -4.22
C MET A 108 -0.70 -9.43 -3.82
N ARG A 109 -0.76 -10.06 -2.65
CA ARG A 109 -2.02 -10.59 -2.13
C ARG A 109 -2.46 -9.77 -0.94
N TYR A 110 -3.72 -9.35 -0.99
CA TYR A 110 -4.36 -8.66 0.11
C TYR A 110 -5.62 -9.43 0.51
N GLN A 111 -6.01 -9.30 1.77
CA GLN A 111 -7.17 -9.99 2.30
C GLN A 111 -8.45 -9.48 1.65
N LYS A 112 -9.48 -10.34 1.60
CA LYS A 112 -10.78 -9.93 1.06
C LYS A 112 -11.35 -8.73 1.81
N LYS A 113 -11.15 -8.67 3.13
CA LYS A 113 -11.62 -7.53 3.92
C LYS A 113 -10.97 -6.22 3.49
N THR A 114 -9.72 -6.28 3.06
CA THR A 114 -9.00 -5.11 2.57
C THR A 114 -9.60 -4.62 1.25
N ILE A 115 -9.86 -5.54 0.34
CA ILE A 115 -10.49 -5.21 -0.94
C ILE A 115 -11.90 -4.67 -0.73
N SER A 116 -12.66 -5.26 0.18
CA SER A 116 -14.00 -4.77 0.53
C SER A 116 -13.95 -3.36 1.12
N PHE A 117 -12.95 -3.09 1.95
CA PHE A 117 -12.74 -1.76 2.52
C PHE A 117 -12.50 -0.75 1.40
N LEU A 118 -11.60 -1.08 0.47
CA LEU A 118 -11.32 -0.23 -0.69
C LEU A 118 -12.60 0.01 -1.50
N ARG A 119 -13.35 -1.05 -1.79
CA ARG A 119 -14.61 -0.93 -2.52
C ARG A 119 -15.56 0.05 -1.83
N ASN A 120 -15.70 -0.06 -0.52
CA ASN A 120 -16.61 0.81 0.23
C ASN A 120 -16.17 2.27 0.15
N ILE A 121 -14.87 2.53 0.19
CA ILE A 121 -14.33 3.89 0.05
C ILE A 121 -14.62 4.42 -1.35
N LEU A 122 -14.33 3.63 -2.38
CA LEU A 122 -14.58 4.06 -3.75
C LEU A 122 -16.05 4.32 -4.00
N ASN A 123 -16.92 3.44 -3.49
CA ASN A 123 -18.37 3.63 -3.64
C ASN A 123 -18.85 4.88 -2.91
N HIS A 124 -18.28 5.15 -1.73
CA HIS A 124 -18.63 6.34 -0.97
C HIS A 124 -18.35 7.62 -1.75
N TYR A 125 -17.26 7.65 -2.50
CA TYR A 125 -16.89 8.82 -3.29
C TYR A 125 -17.40 8.75 -4.73
N GLY A 126 -18.26 7.79 -5.05
CA GLY A 126 -18.88 7.69 -6.36
C GLY A 126 -17.96 7.24 -7.48
N VAL A 127 -16.90 6.52 -7.15
CA VAL A 127 -15.92 6.04 -8.13
C VAL A 127 -16.33 4.66 -8.61
N GLU A 128 -16.54 4.51 -9.91
CA GLU A 128 -16.87 3.22 -10.49
C GLU A 128 -15.73 2.24 -10.34
N ASN A 129 -16.08 1.00 -9.99
CA ASN A 129 -15.11 -0.06 -9.80
C ASN A 129 -15.81 -1.40 -9.97
N ASN A 130 -15.03 -2.46 -10.18
CA ASN A 130 -15.55 -3.82 -10.30
C ASN A 130 -15.11 -4.71 -9.15
N LEU A 131 -14.88 -4.14 -7.96
CA LEU A 131 -14.38 -4.87 -6.81
C LEU A 131 -15.45 -5.73 -6.12
N ASN A 132 -16.65 -5.78 -6.67
CA ASN A 132 -17.70 -6.69 -6.18
C ASN A 132 -17.40 -8.15 -6.50
N ASN A 133 -16.52 -8.40 -7.47
CA ASN A 133 -16.17 -9.76 -7.86
C ASN A 133 -15.02 -10.26 -6.98
N GLU A 134 -15.36 -10.66 -5.77
CA GLU A 134 -14.36 -11.08 -4.81
C GLU A 134 -13.70 -12.42 -5.14
N THR A 135 -14.23 -13.17 -6.09
CA THR A 135 -13.64 -14.47 -6.45
C THR A 135 -12.27 -14.32 -7.10
N ALA A 136 -11.97 -13.15 -7.62
CA ALA A 136 -10.70 -12.89 -8.27
C ALA A 136 -9.56 -12.61 -7.27
N TYR A 137 -9.86 -12.44 -5.97
CA TYR A 137 -8.88 -11.96 -5.02
C TYR A 137 -8.63 -12.97 -3.92
N ALA A 138 -7.38 -13.00 -3.45
CA ALA A 138 -7.00 -13.87 -2.35
C ALA A 138 -7.65 -13.43 -1.05
N SER A 139 -7.93 -14.37 -0.21
CA SER A 139 -8.45 -14.11 1.12
C SER A 139 -7.35 -13.77 2.10
#